data_046c86ad47cba0d17152e25e6f08aae3
#
_entry.id   046c86ad47cba0d17152e25e6f08aae3
#
_cell.length_a   1.000
_cell.length_b   1.000
_cell.length_c   1.000
_cell.angle_alpha   90.00
_cell.angle_beta   90.00
_cell.angle_gamma   90.00
#
_symmetry.space_group_name_H-M   'P 1'
#
loop_
_entity.id
_entity.type
_entity.pdbx_description
1 polymer ?
#
loop_
_entity_poly.entity_id
_entity_poly.type
_entity_poly.pdbx_seq_one_letter_code
_entity_poly.pdbx_strand_id
1 'polypeptide(L)'
;MKKNLSSIFILLFILNIFNIKSADDDTNDDWLHVNDKAEIVDKNGNPVWITGINWFGFNTGTGVFDGVWMRNFHDMLTEIADHGFNFLRVPMSTEILLQWKNGDPDPSPPKVNDYVNPELKDKTSFDLWTLTLEWCKELGIKIMIDIHSAETDASGHTVNLWYTSKFSFEDWLTGLEWFAGHYKNDDTILAIDLKNEPHGKGDDIQKGNGAKWDSSTDKNNWKYAAEAAAAVVLGQNPNLLIMIEGNEVYPKEGYDWTCPSFDYVKNFAPYHAAWWGGNFRGVRDYPIDLGKYKSQLVYSPHDYGPLVYAQPWFYDGFTQESLLDDYWRDNWFFICEEKIAPLLIGEWGGFLDGGPNEKWLTYLRDLMIENHIHHTFWCFNENSVDTGGMVMGGFAKWDEEKYALVKPSLWQDSAGKFISLDHKRPVGKNGISLGDYYK
;
A
#
# COMPACT_ATOMS: atom_id res chain seq x y z
N MET A 1 12.13 59.62 70.51
CA MET A 1 11.06 59.53 69.54
C MET A 1 11.71 59.23 68.19
N LYS A 2 11.79 57.97 67.75
CA LYS A 2 12.38 57.52 66.47
C LYS A 2 11.24 57.17 65.52
N LYS A 3 11.17 57.85 64.35
CA LYS A 3 10.29 57.52 63.28
C LYS A 3 10.95 56.47 62.39
N ASN A 4 10.31 55.36 62.25
CA ASN A 4 10.69 54.32 61.27
C ASN A 4 10.09 54.68 59.91
N LEU A 5 10.93 54.87 58.90
CA LEU A 5 10.54 54.87 57.50
C LEU A 5 10.59 53.42 56.97
N SER A 6 9.47 52.88 56.57
CA SER A 6 9.38 51.61 55.79
C SER A 6 9.54 51.94 54.34
N SER A 7 10.60 51.43 53.74
CA SER A 7 10.83 51.41 52.29
C SER A 7 9.98 50.32 51.64
N ILE A 8 9.06 50.65 50.80
CA ILE A 8 8.28 49.75 49.95
C ILE A 8 9.12 49.52 48.68
N PHE A 9 9.66 48.32 48.52
CA PHE A 9 10.21 47.86 47.23
C PHE A 9 9.07 47.39 46.34
N ILE A 10 8.78 48.12 45.26
CA ILE A 10 7.89 47.71 44.19
C ILE A 10 8.71 46.90 43.23
N LEU A 11 8.45 45.58 43.24
CA LEU A 11 9.03 44.62 42.27
C LEU A 11 8.19 44.67 40.98
N LEU A 12 8.71 45.35 39.96
CA LEU A 12 8.13 45.31 38.63
C LEU A 12 8.40 43.93 38.01
N PHE A 13 7.39 43.06 37.98
CA PHE A 13 7.38 41.89 37.15
C PHE A 13 7.15 42.31 35.68
N ILE A 14 8.21 42.31 34.88
CA ILE A 14 8.09 42.37 33.41
C ILE A 14 7.55 41.02 32.96
N LEU A 15 6.25 40.92 32.69
CA LEU A 15 5.68 39.81 31.95
C LEU A 15 6.20 39.90 30.51
N ASN A 16 7.22 39.13 30.19
CA ASN A 16 7.50 38.76 28.83
C ASN A 16 6.34 37.86 28.34
N ILE A 17 5.40 38.46 27.67
CA ILE A 17 4.42 37.78 26.86
C ILE A 17 5.23 37.20 25.68
N PHE A 18 5.74 36.00 25.83
CA PHE A 18 6.04 35.19 24.69
C PHE A 18 4.72 35.03 23.94
N ASN A 19 4.60 35.68 22.79
CA ASN A 19 3.66 35.25 21.77
C ASN A 19 4.05 33.82 21.39
N ILE A 20 3.47 32.84 22.08
CA ILE A 20 3.32 31.51 21.55
C ILE A 20 2.41 31.74 20.34
N LYS A 21 3.01 31.83 19.14
CA LYS A 21 2.27 31.52 17.94
C LYS A 21 1.56 30.20 18.27
N SER A 22 0.23 30.24 18.26
CA SER A 22 -0.54 29.02 18.19
C SER A 22 0.13 28.18 17.13
N ALA A 23 0.55 26.97 17.48
CA ALA A 23 0.81 25.97 16.46
C ALA A 23 -0.40 26.09 15.52
N ASP A 24 -0.18 26.51 14.29
CA ASP A 24 -1.20 26.41 13.25
C ASP A 24 -1.73 24.99 13.40
N ASP A 25 -3.05 24.91 13.46
CA ASP A 25 -3.78 23.66 13.47
C ASP A 25 -3.46 23.01 12.12
N ASP A 26 -2.34 22.24 12.09
CA ASP A 26 -1.75 21.61 10.88
C ASP A 26 -2.48 20.30 10.60
N THR A 27 -3.66 20.12 11.16
CA THR A 27 -4.58 19.07 10.78
C THR A 27 -5.10 19.39 9.39
N ASN A 28 -4.34 18.96 8.40
CA ASN A 28 -4.87 18.80 7.07
C ASN A 28 -5.99 17.77 7.19
N ASP A 29 -7.07 17.99 6.53
CA ASP A 29 -8.13 17.01 6.36
C ASP A 29 -8.01 16.47 4.94
N ASP A 30 -6.96 15.65 4.74
CA ASP A 30 -6.65 15.05 3.43
C ASP A 30 -7.24 13.63 3.27
N TRP A 31 -8.13 13.26 4.22
CA TRP A 31 -8.81 11.96 4.16
C TRP A 31 -9.60 11.79 2.87
N LEU A 32 -9.53 10.57 2.33
CA LEU A 32 -10.18 10.20 1.10
C LEU A 32 -11.38 9.27 1.37
N HIS A 33 -12.33 9.27 0.44
CA HIS A 33 -13.46 8.35 0.48
C HIS A 33 -13.95 8.01 -0.92
N VAL A 34 -14.74 6.96 -1.03
CA VAL A 34 -15.33 6.50 -2.28
C VAL A 34 -16.74 7.11 -2.43
N ASN A 35 -16.99 7.76 -3.56
CA ASN A 35 -18.30 8.32 -3.88
C ASN A 35 -19.25 7.29 -4.55
N ASP A 36 -20.48 7.69 -4.84
CA ASP A 36 -21.48 6.82 -5.46
C ASP A 36 -21.19 6.45 -6.93
N LYS A 37 -20.11 7.00 -7.52
CA LYS A 37 -19.65 6.67 -8.88
C LYS A 37 -18.50 5.68 -8.88
N ALA A 38 -18.13 5.15 -7.71
CA ALA A 38 -16.93 4.33 -7.50
C ALA A 38 -15.63 5.08 -7.82
N GLU A 39 -15.56 6.38 -7.47
CA GLU A 39 -14.34 7.19 -7.58
C GLU A 39 -13.79 7.50 -6.19
N ILE A 40 -12.47 7.49 -6.02
CA ILE A 40 -11.83 8.00 -4.80
C ILE A 40 -11.81 9.53 -4.91
N VAL A 41 -12.33 10.18 -3.88
CA VAL A 41 -12.47 11.64 -3.84
C VAL A 41 -11.93 12.22 -2.52
N ASP A 42 -11.54 13.49 -2.57
CA ASP A 42 -11.20 14.26 -1.38
C ASP A 42 -12.45 14.68 -0.57
N LYS A 43 -12.26 15.35 0.54
CA LYS A 43 -13.35 15.87 1.39
C LYS A 43 -14.31 16.83 0.69
N ASN A 44 -13.90 17.44 -0.42
CA ASN A 44 -14.70 18.37 -1.20
C ASN A 44 -15.45 17.66 -2.34
N GLY A 45 -15.26 16.36 -2.49
CA GLY A 45 -15.83 15.55 -3.56
C GLY A 45 -15.07 15.63 -4.88
N ASN A 46 -13.87 16.15 -4.89
CA ASN A 46 -13.01 16.22 -6.07
C ASN A 46 -12.32 14.87 -6.29
N PRO A 47 -12.38 14.28 -7.50
CA PRO A 47 -11.68 13.04 -7.81
C PRO A 47 -10.17 13.20 -7.64
N VAL A 48 -9.52 12.16 -7.10
CA VAL A 48 -8.07 12.09 -6.99
C VAL A 48 -7.52 10.91 -7.78
N TRP A 49 -6.24 10.95 -8.10
CA TRP A 49 -5.56 9.81 -8.70
C TRP A 49 -4.33 9.44 -7.88
N ILE A 50 -4.41 8.28 -7.21
CA ILE A 50 -3.30 7.72 -6.45
C ILE A 50 -2.35 7.06 -7.45
N THR A 51 -1.12 7.59 -7.55
CA THR A 51 -0.08 7.11 -8.45
C THR A 51 1.23 7.00 -7.66
N GLY A 52 1.46 5.82 -7.14
CA GLY A 52 2.49 5.58 -6.14
C GLY A 52 3.53 4.54 -6.52
N ILE A 53 4.37 4.24 -5.56
CA ILE A 53 5.43 3.25 -5.66
C ILE A 53 5.50 2.43 -4.37
N ASN A 54 5.88 1.17 -4.49
CA ASN A 54 6.20 0.30 -3.35
C ASN A 54 7.66 0.48 -2.93
N TRP A 55 7.93 0.48 -1.62
CA TRP A 55 9.28 0.39 -1.08
C TRP A 55 9.28 -0.54 0.13
N PHE A 56 9.93 -1.69 0.01
CA PHE A 56 9.95 -2.71 1.05
C PHE A 56 11.22 -2.67 1.91
N GLY A 57 11.16 -3.34 3.07
CA GLY A 57 12.26 -3.47 4.02
C GLY A 57 11.78 -3.67 5.45
N PHE A 58 10.74 -2.96 5.90
CA PHE A 58 10.18 -3.14 7.25
C PHE A 58 9.59 -4.55 7.48
N ASN A 59 9.11 -5.19 6.43
CA ASN A 59 8.60 -6.57 6.44
C ASN A 59 9.70 -7.62 6.42
N THR A 60 10.96 -7.22 6.19
CA THR A 60 12.11 -8.11 6.12
C THR A 60 12.98 -8.01 7.37
N GLY A 61 14.06 -8.75 7.46
CA GLY A 61 15.00 -8.67 8.57
C GLY A 61 15.90 -7.41 8.60
N THR A 62 15.56 -6.36 7.84
CA THR A 62 16.30 -5.08 7.83
C THR A 62 15.75 -4.08 8.85
N GLY A 63 14.45 -4.17 9.22
CA GLY A 63 13.83 -3.26 10.19
C GLY A 63 13.72 -1.81 9.73
N VAL A 64 13.98 -1.54 8.44
CA VAL A 64 13.91 -0.25 7.76
C VAL A 64 13.84 -0.52 6.26
N PHE A 65 13.54 0.46 5.43
CA PHE A 65 13.59 0.29 3.98
C PHE A 65 14.95 -0.24 3.49
N ASP A 66 14.93 -1.20 2.58
CA ASP A 66 16.14 -1.66 1.92
C ASP A 66 16.74 -0.52 1.09
N GLY A 67 18.08 -0.46 1.07
CA GLY A 67 18.84 0.65 0.46
C GLY A 67 19.32 1.70 1.44
N VAL A 68 18.70 1.84 2.61
CA VAL A 68 19.13 2.81 3.66
C VAL A 68 20.53 2.53 4.17
N TRP A 69 21.01 1.28 4.09
CA TRP A 69 22.41 0.96 4.35
C TRP A 69 23.38 1.60 3.35
N MET A 70 22.94 1.81 2.10
CA MET A 70 23.79 2.21 0.98
C MET A 70 23.68 3.71 0.66
N ARG A 71 22.50 4.31 0.88
CA ARG A 71 22.21 5.72 0.56
C ARG A 71 21.54 6.45 1.72
N ASN A 72 21.59 7.78 1.65
CA ASN A 72 20.85 8.61 2.60
C ASN A 72 19.33 8.41 2.41
N PHE A 73 18.65 8.17 3.52
CA PHE A 73 17.23 7.81 3.53
C PHE A 73 16.35 8.97 3.07
N HIS A 74 16.60 10.17 3.61
CA HIS A 74 15.84 11.37 3.25
C HIS A 74 16.02 11.75 1.76
N ASP A 75 17.24 11.59 1.23
CA ASP A 75 17.50 11.85 -0.19
C ASP A 75 16.71 10.90 -1.10
N MET A 76 16.61 9.61 -0.76
CA MET A 76 15.84 8.64 -1.53
C MET A 76 14.34 8.97 -1.52
N LEU A 77 13.77 9.36 -0.37
CA LEU A 77 12.37 9.82 -0.29
C LEU A 77 12.17 11.10 -1.12
N THR A 78 13.12 12.03 -1.06
CA THR A 78 13.08 13.26 -1.86
C THR A 78 13.08 12.94 -3.36
N GLU A 79 13.91 12.00 -3.80
CA GLU A 79 13.92 11.57 -5.20
C GLU A 79 12.58 10.93 -5.63
N ILE A 80 11.97 10.10 -4.79
CA ILE A 80 10.64 9.54 -5.06
C ILE A 80 9.61 10.65 -5.28
N ALA A 81 9.58 11.65 -4.39
CA ALA A 81 8.70 12.82 -4.52
C ALA A 81 8.99 13.63 -5.79
N ASP A 82 10.27 13.90 -6.06
CA ASP A 82 10.72 14.68 -7.23
C ASP A 82 10.40 14.00 -8.57
N HIS A 83 10.30 12.66 -8.57
CA HIS A 83 9.84 11.87 -9.71
C HIS A 83 8.30 11.77 -9.81
N GLY A 84 7.56 12.39 -8.87
CA GLY A 84 6.13 12.58 -8.99
C GLY A 84 5.27 11.45 -8.42
N PHE A 85 5.83 10.53 -7.66
CA PHE A 85 5.06 9.53 -6.95
C PHE A 85 4.39 10.18 -5.72
N ASN A 86 3.06 10.29 -5.75
CA ASN A 86 2.30 10.94 -4.70
C ASN A 86 1.88 10.02 -3.55
N PHE A 87 2.22 8.72 -3.66
CA PHE A 87 1.82 7.70 -2.71
C PHE A 87 2.90 6.63 -2.53
N LEU A 88 3.09 6.16 -1.30
CA LEU A 88 4.03 5.12 -0.96
C LEU A 88 3.29 3.94 -0.33
N ARG A 89 3.35 2.75 -0.96
CA ARG A 89 2.92 1.49 -0.35
C ARG A 89 4.10 0.86 0.38
N VAL A 90 3.93 0.62 1.68
CA VAL A 90 5.01 0.17 2.57
C VAL A 90 4.69 -1.21 3.13
N PRO A 91 5.36 -2.25 2.64
CA PRO A 91 5.28 -3.59 3.20
C PRO A 91 5.72 -3.64 4.68
N MET A 92 4.83 -4.17 5.53
CA MET A 92 5.00 -4.39 6.95
C MET A 92 4.76 -5.86 7.31
N SER A 93 5.04 -6.26 8.53
CA SER A 93 4.64 -7.56 9.08
C SER A 93 3.72 -7.37 10.29
N THR A 94 2.87 -8.36 10.56
CA THR A 94 2.12 -8.41 11.84
C THR A 94 3.10 -8.37 13.02
N GLU A 95 4.22 -9.07 12.93
CA GLU A 95 5.24 -9.13 13.96
C GLU A 95 5.79 -7.75 14.33
N ILE A 96 6.17 -6.91 13.34
CA ILE A 96 6.72 -5.58 13.63
C ILE A 96 5.68 -4.65 14.25
N LEU A 97 4.42 -4.72 13.83
CA LEU A 97 3.35 -3.92 14.43
C LEU A 97 3.13 -4.30 15.90
N LEU A 98 3.15 -5.59 16.22
CA LEU A 98 3.00 -6.06 17.59
C LEU A 98 4.20 -5.70 18.48
N GLN A 99 5.42 -5.71 17.93
CA GLN A 99 6.61 -5.25 18.63
C GLN A 99 6.51 -3.76 18.98
N TRP A 100 6.14 -2.93 18.03
CA TRP A 100 5.93 -1.50 18.28
C TRP A 100 4.82 -1.25 19.31
N LYS A 101 3.71 -1.97 19.20
CA LYS A 101 2.60 -1.93 20.17
C LYS A 101 3.06 -2.23 21.58
N ASN A 102 3.94 -3.19 21.74
CA ASN A 102 4.40 -3.67 23.05
C ASN A 102 5.58 -2.85 23.62
N GLY A 103 6.08 -1.86 22.89
CA GLY A 103 7.22 -1.04 23.29
C GLY A 103 8.58 -1.78 23.19
N ASP A 104 8.61 -2.85 22.40
CA ASP A 104 9.83 -3.59 22.04
C ASP A 104 9.96 -3.53 20.52
N PRO A 105 10.45 -2.39 19.98
CA PRO A 105 10.39 -2.07 18.57
C PRO A 105 11.28 -2.98 17.71
N ASP A 106 12.34 -3.57 18.28
CA ASP A 106 13.28 -4.36 17.51
C ASP A 106 13.76 -5.60 18.27
N PRO A 107 13.47 -6.80 17.76
CA PRO A 107 14.23 -7.99 18.16
C PRO A 107 15.67 -7.92 17.63
N SER A 108 15.89 -7.13 16.56
CA SER A 108 17.20 -6.78 16.00
C SER A 108 17.20 -5.31 15.62
N PRO A 109 18.29 -4.56 15.91
CA PRO A 109 18.41 -3.17 15.49
C PRO A 109 18.23 -3.02 13.96
N PRO A 110 17.63 -1.92 13.48
CA PRO A 110 17.47 -1.68 12.06
C PRO A 110 18.86 -1.60 11.37
N LYS A 111 18.92 -2.10 10.14
CA LYS A 111 20.16 -2.09 9.35
C LYS A 111 20.39 -0.73 8.71
N VAL A 112 21.01 0.17 9.46
CA VAL A 112 21.42 1.50 9.01
C VAL A 112 22.95 1.61 9.00
N ASN A 113 23.45 2.56 8.20
CA ASN A 113 24.86 2.90 8.11
C ASN A 113 25.05 4.34 8.58
N ASP A 114 25.59 4.51 9.78
CA ASP A 114 25.78 5.82 10.43
C ASP A 114 26.69 6.79 9.63
N TYR A 115 27.51 6.25 8.74
CA TYR A 115 28.35 7.08 7.88
C TYR A 115 27.54 7.77 6.78
N VAL A 116 26.53 7.09 6.27
CA VAL A 116 25.65 7.59 5.19
C VAL A 116 24.44 8.31 5.77
N ASN A 117 23.95 7.86 6.93
CA ASN A 117 22.78 8.36 7.63
C ASN A 117 23.13 8.67 9.11
N PRO A 118 23.94 9.70 9.39
CA PRO A 118 24.36 9.98 10.78
C PRO A 118 23.18 10.37 11.68
N GLU A 119 22.10 10.89 11.12
CA GLU A 119 20.85 11.25 11.82
C GLU A 119 20.04 10.03 12.28
N LEU A 120 20.35 8.84 11.75
CA LEU A 120 19.65 7.59 12.10
C LEU A 120 20.39 6.80 13.19
N LYS A 121 21.52 7.30 13.63
CA LYS A 121 22.31 6.62 14.66
C LYS A 121 21.49 6.38 15.93
N ASP A 122 21.60 5.16 16.49
CA ASP A 122 20.93 4.72 17.71
C ASP A 122 19.40 4.76 17.68
N LYS A 123 18.79 4.89 16.49
CA LYS A 123 17.34 4.86 16.31
C LYS A 123 16.82 3.44 16.17
N THR A 124 15.61 3.21 16.66
CA THR A 124 14.86 1.97 16.52
C THR A 124 14.08 1.95 15.19
N SER A 125 13.57 0.79 14.78
CA SER A 125 12.68 0.69 13.60
C SER A 125 11.46 1.57 13.75
N PHE A 126 10.92 1.73 14.95
CA PHE A 126 9.80 2.61 15.23
C PHE A 126 10.15 4.10 15.07
N ASP A 127 11.35 4.50 15.50
CA ASP A 127 11.84 5.86 15.26
C ASP A 127 12.00 6.14 13.77
N LEU A 128 12.50 5.15 12.99
CA LEU A 128 12.66 5.28 11.54
C LEU A 128 11.31 5.36 10.83
N TRP A 129 10.33 4.63 11.31
CA TRP A 129 8.96 4.76 10.82
C TRP A 129 8.39 6.16 11.12
N THR A 130 8.61 6.68 12.32
CA THR A 130 8.20 8.05 12.68
C THR A 130 8.82 9.09 11.74
N LEU A 131 10.14 8.98 11.47
CA LEU A 131 10.81 9.84 10.49
C LEU A 131 10.25 9.67 9.06
N THR A 132 9.87 8.46 8.69
CA THR A 132 9.21 8.21 7.39
C THR A 132 7.95 9.05 7.24
N LEU A 133 7.09 9.06 8.28
CA LEU A 133 5.86 9.85 8.27
C LEU A 133 6.14 11.35 8.21
N GLU A 134 7.08 11.84 9.03
CA GLU A 134 7.47 13.24 9.05
C GLU A 134 7.98 13.72 7.68
N TRP A 135 8.90 12.97 7.07
CA TRP A 135 9.50 13.32 5.78
C TRP A 135 8.52 13.16 4.61
N CYS A 136 7.69 12.11 4.60
CA CYS A 136 6.66 11.97 3.59
C CYS A 136 5.66 13.12 3.65
N LYS A 137 5.25 13.55 4.86
CA LYS A 137 4.41 14.73 5.05
C LYS A 137 5.08 16.00 4.51
N GLU A 138 6.36 16.21 4.76
CA GLU A 138 7.13 17.34 4.23
C GLU A 138 7.20 17.35 2.70
N LEU A 139 7.35 16.16 2.11
CA LEU A 139 7.53 15.95 0.68
C LEU A 139 6.21 15.85 -0.11
N GLY A 140 5.06 15.93 0.58
CA GLY A 140 3.74 15.83 -0.06
C GLY A 140 3.39 14.40 -0.54
N ILE A 141 4.00 13.37 0.05
CA ILE A 141 3.70 11.96 -0.20
C ILE A 141 2.73 11.46 0.86
N LYS A 142 1.67 10.77 0.45
CA LYS A 142 0.78 10.02 1.34
C LYS A 142 1.17 8.54 1.38
N ILE A 143 0.72 7.81 2.39
CA ILE A 143 1.18 6.45 2.68
C ILE A 143 0.03 5.47 2.79
N MET A 144 0.29 4.24 2.37
CA MET A 144 -0.44 3.04 2.72
C MET A 144 0.53 2.03 3.33
N ILE A 145 0.18 1.43 4.46
CA ILE A 145 0.86 0.21 4.88
C ILE A 145 0.18 -1.00 4.26
N ASP A 146 0.95 -2.03 4.04
CA ASP A 146 0.52 -3.33 3.57
C ASP A 146 0.99 -4.39 4.56
N ILE A 147 0.09 -5.27 5.02
CA ILE A 147 0.51 -6.43 5.81
C ILE A 147 1.02 -7.52 4.87
N HIS A 148 2.29 -7.41 4.54
CA HIS A 148 2.95 -8.26 3.55
C HIS A 148 3.13 -9.69 4.04
N SER A 149 3.36 -9.85 5.36
CA SER A 149 3.60 -11.15 5.99
C SER A 149 3.18 -11.16 7.45
N ALA A 150 2.96 -12.34 8.02
CA ALA A 150 2.74 -12.48 9.45
C ALA A 150 4.05 -12.29 10.23
N GLU A 151 5.13 -12.91 9.76
CA GLU A 151 6.47 -12.85 10.35
C GLU A 151 7.36 -11.86 9.57
N THR A 152 8.32 -11.24 10.28
CA THR A 152 9.34 -10.38 9.67
C THR A 152 10.40 -11.26 9.01
N ASP A 153 10.18 -11.58 7.74
CA ASP A 153 11.02 -12.48 6.94
C ASP A 153 10.97 -12.09 5.46
N ALA A 154 12.12 -12.13 4.77
CA ALA A 154 12.21 -11.79 3.34
C ALA A 154 11.36 -12.71 2.44
N SER A 155 11.07 -13.94 2.90
CA SER A 155 10.23 -14.91 2.21
C SER A 155 8.78 -14.93 2.73
N GLY A 156 8.43 -14.05 3.66
CA GLY A 156 7.13 -14.05 4.35
C GLY A 156 5.93 -13.88 3.41
N HIS A 157 6.12 -13.24 2.26
CA HIS A 157 5.11 -13.09 1.20
C HIS A 157 4.64 -14.43 0.61
N THR A 158 5.45 -15.49 0.71
CA THR A 158 5.09 -16.83 0.20
C THR A 158 4.13 -17.59 1.11
N VAL A 159 3.74 -17.02 2.24
CA VAL A 159 2.76 -17.61 3.16
C VAL A 159 1.34 -17.27 2.68
N ASN A 160 0.57 -18.31 2.39
CA ASN A 160 -0.75 -18.20 1.76
C ASN A 160 -1.76 -17.33 2.54
N LEU A 161 -1.70 -17.39 3.88
CA LEU A 161 -2.70 -16.80 4.77
C LEU A 161 -2.12 -15.65 5.59
N TRP A 162 -2.99 -14.89 6.24
CA TRP A 162 -2.70 -13.75 7.12
C TRP A 162 -2.29 -14.15 8.53
N TYR A 163 -2.18 -15.44 8.79
CA TYR A 163 -1.75 -16.03 10.07
C TYR A 163 -0.84 -17.23 9.85
N THR A 164 -0.03 -17.54 10.87
CA THR A 164 0.86 -18.70 10.92
C THR A 164 0.71 -19.44 12.25
N SER A 165 1.54 -20.44 12.49
CA SER A 165 1.62 -21.07 13.82
C SER A 165 2.21 -20.15 14.89
N LYS A 166 2.97 -19.09 14.48
CA LYS A 166 3.61 -18.14 15.40
C LYS A 166 2.74 -16.92 15.68
N PHE A 167 2.03 -16.42 14.67
CA PHE A 167 1.10 -15.30 14.78
C PHE A 167 -0.30 -15.75 14.36
N SER A 168 -1.22 -15.69 15.30
CA SER A 168 -2.61 -16.12 15.11
C SER A 168 -3.42 -15.11 14.26
N PHE A 169 -4.62 -15.51 13.86
CA PHE A 169 -5.60 -14.63 13.25
C PHE A 169 -5.91 -13.42 14.15
N GLU A 170 -6.02 -13.66 15.44
CA GLU A 170 -6.29 -12.64 16.47
C GLU A 170 -5.09 -11.69 16.66
N ASP A 171 -3.85 -12.16 16.48
CA ASP A 171 -2.64 -11.34 16.51
C ASP A 171 -2.61 -10.36 15.32
N TRP A 172 -2.97 -10.83 14.12
CA TRP A 172 -3.09 -10.00 12.95
C TRP A 172 -4.13 -8.89 13.14
N LEU A 173 -5.34 -9.21 13.64
CA LEU A 173 -6.36 -8.21 13.97
C LEU A 173 -5.86 -7.21 15.03
N THR A 174 -5.15 -7.69 16.06
CA THR A 174 -4.60 -6.83 17.13
C THR A 174 -3.55 -5.85 16.61
N GLY A 175 -2.69 -6.28 15.70
CA GLY A 175 -1.69 -5.40 15.06
C GLY A 175 -2.35 -4.30 14.24
N LEU A 176 -3.34 -4.66 13.42
CA LEU A 176 -4.12 -3.74 12.59
C LEU A 176 -4.92 -2.74 13.43
N GLU A 177 -5.62 -3.22 14.46
CA GLU A 177 -6.39 -2.38 15.39
C GLU A 177 -5.50 -1.35 16.07
N TRP A 178 -4.35 -1.79 16.60
CA TRP A 178 -3.40 -0.91 17.25
C TRP A 178 -2.88 0.16 16.29
N PHE A 179 -2.46 -0.22 15.09
CA PHE A 179 -1.91 0.70 14.11
C PHE A 179 -2.93 1.77 13.71
N ALA A 180 -4.15 1.36 13.37
CA ALA A 180 -5.22 2.28 13.00
C ALA A 180 -5.57 3.25 14.15
N GLY A 181 -5.60 2.76 15.39
CA GLY A 181 -5.86 3.58 16.57
C GLY A 181 -4.73 4.53 16.93
N HIS A 182 -3.47 4.09 16.77
CA HIS A 182 -2.28 4.89 17.07
C HIS A 182 -2.16 6.09 16.13
N TYR A 183 -2.43 5.90 14.83
CA TYR A 183 -2.32 6.91 13.78
C TYR A 183 -3.66 7.53 13.37
N LYS A 184 -4.72 7.43 14.18
CA LYS A 184 -6.08 7.87 13.80
C LYS A 184 -6.22 9.35 13.44
N ASN A 185 -5.26 10.20 13.83
CA ASN A 185 -5.27 11.64 13.57
C ASN A 185 -4.17 12.07 12.58
N ASP A 186 -3.45 11.12 11.98
CA ASP A 186 -2.37 11.39 11.03
C ASP A 186 -2.82 11.02 9.61
N ASP A 187 -3.24 12.02 8.85
CA ASP A 187 -3.70 11.87 7.47
C ASP A 187 -2.56 11.76 6.45
N THR A 188 -1.32 11.62 6.90
CA THR A 188 -0.22 11.14 6.06
C THR A 188 -0.48 9.68 5.66
N ILE A 189 -1.11 8.89 6.55
CA ILE A 189 -1.53 7.51 6.30
C ILE A 189 -2.99 7.52 5.84
N LEU A 190 -3.24 7.27 4.55
CA LEU A 190 -4.58 7.30 3.97
C LEU A 190 -5.24 5.93 3.85
N ALA A 191 -4.46 4.85 3.88
CA ALA A 191 -4.98 3.52 3.59
C ALA A 191 -4.23 2.41 4.33
N ILE A 192 -4.88 1.26 4.44
CA ILE A 192 -4.27 -0.01 4.85
C ILE A 192 -4.66 -1.08 3.84
N ASP A 193 -3.65 -1.77 3.29
CA ASP A 193 -3.80 -3.03 2.58
C ASP A 193 -3.75 -4.16 3.59
N LEU A 194 -4.85 -4.88 3.72
CA LEU A 194 -5.07 -5.77 4.87
C LEU A 194 -4.15 -7.00 4.87
N LYS A 195 -3.83 -7.53 3.68
CA LYS A 195 -2.93 -8.67 3.49
C LYS A 195 -2.46 -8.75 2.06
N ASN A 196 -1.15 -8.73 1.88
CA ASN A 196 -0.52 -8.98 0.60
C ASN A 196 -0.81 -10.40 0.12
N GLU A 197 -1.38 -10.49 -1.06
CA GLU A 197 -1.50 -11.71 -1.86
C GLU A 197 -2.05 -12.95 -1.11
N PRO A 198 -3.31 -12.93 -0.68
CA PRO A 198 -3.96 -14.16 -0.22
C PRO A 198 -3.97 -15.20 -1.34
N HIS A 199 -3.38 -16.39 -1.11
CA HIS A 199 -3.25 -17.39 -2.14
C HIS A 199 -3.38 -18.83 -1.62
N GLY A 200 -3.13 -19.79 -2.49
CA GLY A 200 -3.20 -21.22 -2.24
C GLY A 200 -4.11 -21.93 -3.24
N LYS A 201 -3.70 -23.13 -3.62
CA LYS A 201 -4.43 -23.98 -4.58
C LYS A 201 -5.44 -24.86 -3.87
N GLY A 202 -6.29 -25.55 -4.62
CA GLY A 202 -7.33 -26.42 -4.08
C GLY A 202 -6.84 -27.41 -3.01
N ASP A 203 -5.66 -28.00 -3.21
CA ASP A 203 -5.06 -28.94 -2.26
C ASP A 203 -4.66 -28.29 -0.92
N ASP A 204 -4.24 -27.02 -0.96
CA ASP A 204 -3.92 -26.24 0.24
C ASP A 204 -5.21 -25.80 0.95
N ILE A 205 -6.20 -25.38 0.17
CA ILE A 205 -7.52 -24.94 0.68
C ILE A 205 -8.20 -26.07 1.44
N GLN A 206 -8.18 -27.29 0.90
CA GLN A 206 -8.75 -28.48 1.56
C GLN A 206 -8.09 -28.81 2.89
N LYS A 207 -6.80 -28.46 3.05
CA LYS A 207 -6.06 -28.63 4.31
C LYS A 207 -6.24 -27.44 5.25
N GLY A 208 -6.99 -26.41 4.84
CA GLY A 208 -7.16 -25.17 5.61
C GLY A 208 -5.97 -24.23 5.54
N ASN A 209 -5.02 -24.43 4.61
CA ASN A 209 -3.78 -23.67 4.46
C ASN A 209 -3.78 -22.74 3.23
N GLY A 210 -4.84 -22.73 2.43
CA GLY A 210 -5.01 -21.86 1.26
C GLY A 210 -6.20 -20.93 1.43
N ALA A 211 -6.09 -19.72 0.88
CA ALA A 211 -7.13 -18.71 0.91
C ALA A 211 -8.29 -19.08 -0.02
N LYS A 212 -9.52 -19.01 0.47
CA LYS A 212 -10.75 -19.17 -0.31
C LYS A 212 -11.63 -17.93 -0.19
N TRP A 213 -12.65 -17.83 -1.04
CA TRP A 213 -13.61 -16.73 -1.02
C TRP A 213 -15.04 -17.28 -1.17
N ASP A 214 -15.78 -17.34 -0.07
CA ASP A 214 -17.16 -17.85 -0.04
C ASP A 214 -17.98 -17.19 1.08
N SER A 215 -19.16 -17.72 1.37
CA SER A 215 -20.03 -17.24 2.43
C SER A 215 -19.73 -17.80 3.83
N SER A 216 -18.72 -18.66 3.96
CA SER A 216 -18.40 -19.29 5.25
C SER A 216 -17.66 -18.35 6.20
N THR A 217 -17.62 -18.74 7.48
CA THR A 217 -16.81 -18.07 8.51
C THR A 217 -15.53 -18.84 8.84
N ASP A 218 -15.06 -19.66 7.90
CA ASP A 218 -13.83 -20.41 8.07
C ASP A 218 -12.63 -19.44 8.14
N LYS A 219 -11.63 -19.77 8.98
CA LYS A 219 -10.47 -18.90 9.22
C LYS A 219 -9.65 -18.60 7.95
N ASN A 220 -9.68 -19.49 6.96
CA ASN A 220 -9.02 -19.32 5.66
C ASN A 220 -9.94 -18.70 4.58
N ASN A 221 -11.17 -18.28 4.92
CA ASN A 221 -12.02 -17.51 4.02
C ASN A 221 -11.58 -16.04 4.02
N TRP A 222 -11.01 -15.60 2.91
CA TRP A 222 -10.47 -14.23 2.79
C TRP A 222 -11.56 -13.17 2.91
N LYS A 223 -12.74 -13.38 2.31
CA LYS A 223 -13.87 -12.45 2.48
C LYS A 223 -14.17 -12.22 3.96
N TYR A 224 -14.38 -13.29 4.72
CA TYR A 224 -14.67 -13.21 6.16
C TYR A 224 -13.55 -12.52 6.94
N ALA A 225 -12.30 -12.88 6.64
CA ALA A 225 -11.14 -12.30 7.30
C ALA A 225 -10.97 -10.82 6.99
N ALA A 226 -11.13 -10.43 5.72
CA ALA A 226 -11.01 -9.03 5.29
C ALA A 226 -12.10 -8.16 5.94
N GLU A 227 -13.35 -8.64 6.02
CA GLU A 227 -14.44 -7.93 6.72
C GLU A 227 -14.16 -7.79 8.22
N ALA A 228 -13.63 -8.84 8.87
CA ALA A 228 -13.24 -8.78 10.28
C ALA A 228 -12.09 -7.77 10.53
N ALA A 229 -11.08 -7.78 9.67
CA ALA A 229 -9.96 -6.84 9.75
C ALA A 229 -10.40 -5.40 9.47
N ALA A 230 -11.19 -5.19 8.42
CA ALA A 230 -11.77 -3.87 8.13
C ALA A 230 -12.60 -3.33 9.32
N ALA A 231 -13.35 -4.20 10.00
CA ALA A 231 -14.16 -3.79 11.14
C ALA A 231 -13.30 -3.28 12.32
N VAL A 232 -12.17 -3.92 12.64
CA VAL A 232 -11.29 -3.46 13.73
C VAL A 232 -10.53 -2.20 13.32
N VAL A 233 -10.08 -2.09 12.07
CA VAL A 233 -9.42 -0.89 11.54
C VAL A 233 -10.35 0.32 11.55
N LEU A 234 -11.52 0.20 10.91
CA LEU A 234 -12.49 1.29 10.77
C LEU A 234 -13.20 1.61 12.09
N GLY A 235 -13.21 0.69 13.04
CA GLY A 235 -13.63 0.94 14.40
C GLY A 235 -12.72 1.93 15.14
N GLN A 236 -11.44 1.96 14.82
CA GLN A 236 -10.43 2.86 15.39
C GLN A 236 -10.27 4.14 14.57
N ASN A 237 -10.19 4.01 13.24
CA ASN A 237 -10.04 5.14 12.32
C ASN A 237 -11.00 4.97 11.12
N PRO A 238 -12.18 5.62 11.16
CA PRO A 238 -13.20 5.50 10.11
C PRO A 238 -12.82 6.17 8.77
N ASN A 239 -11.71 6.88 8.72
CA ASN A 239 -11.28 7.67 7.57
C ASN A 239 -10.32 6.91 6.64
N LEU A 240 -9.76 5.77 7.09
CA LEU A 240 -8.83 4.99 6.29
C LEU A 240 -9.54 4.29 5.13
N LEU A 241 -8.96 4.36 3.94
CA LEU A 241 -9.32 3.46 2.85
C LEU A 241 -8.84 2.04 3.18
N ILE A 242 -9.67 1.07 2.88
CA ILE A 242 -9.37 -0.35 3.08
C ILE A 242 -9.12 -0.98 1.72
N MET A 243 -7.87 -1.39 1.48
CA MET A 243 -7.50 -2.14 0.30
C MET A 243 -7.72 -3.61 0.55
N ILE A 244 -8.44 -4.26 -0.35
CA ILE A 244 -8.74 -5.69 -0.29
C ILE A 244 -8.32 -6.32 -1.60
N GLU A 245 -7.36 -7.22 -1.52
CA GLU A 245 -6.88 -8.00 -2.66
C GLU A 245 -7.81 -9.18 -2.98
N GLY A 246 -7.61 -9.80 -4.13
CA GLY A 246 -8.26 -11.05 -4.50
C GLY A 246 -7.52 -12.28 -3.98
N ASN A 247 -7.96 -13.46 -4.42
CA ASN A 247 -7.28 -14.74 -4.18
C ASN A 247 -6.37 -15.12 -5.37
N GLU A 248 -5.76 -16.33 -5.30
CA GLU A 248 -5.09 -16.98 -6.44
C GLU A 248 -6.08 -17.74 -7.33
N VAL A 249 -7.05 -18.44 -6.73
CA VAL A 249 -7.97 -19.32 -7.46
C VAL A 249 -9.43 -19.07 -7.09
N TYR A 250 -10.35 -19.39 -8.02
CA TYR A 250 -11.80 -19.43 -7.78
C TYR A 250 -12.43 -20.63 -8.50
N PRO A 251 -13.37 -21.38 -7.89
CA PRO A 251 -13.98 -22.55 -8.51
C PRO A 251 -14.67 -22.20 -9.83
N LYS A 252 -14.52 -23.08 -10.84
CA LYS A 252 -15.28 -23.04 -12.09
C LYS A 252 -16.71 -23.48 -11.84
N GLU A 253 -17.61 -23.15 -12.76
CA GLU A 253 -18.98 -23.59 -12.71
C GLU A 253 -19.11 -25.10 -12.53
N GLY A 254 -19.93 -25.52 -11.56
CA GLY A 254 -20.15 -26.94 -11.21
C GLY A 254 -19.08 -27.54 -10.30
N TYR A 255 -18.14 -26.73 -9.80
CA TYR A 255 -17.13 -27.08 -8.80
C TYR A 255 -17.25 -26.21 -7.55
N ASP A 256 -16.62 -26.64 -6.49
CA ASP A 256 -16.57 -25.94 -5.21
C ASP A 256 -15.18 -26.07 -4.55
N TRP A 257 -15.04 -25.49 -3.38
CA TRP A 257 -13.79 -25.48 -2.61
C TRP A 257 -13.35 -26.84 -2.04
N THR A 258 -14.12 -27.91 -2.25
CA THR A 258 -13.76 -29.28 -1.85
C THR A 258 -12.96 -30.02 -2.92
N CYS A 259 -12.86 -29.45 -4.13
CA CYS A 259 -12.11 -30.04 -5.23
C CYS A 259 -10.60 -29.90 -5.04
N PRO A 260 -9.79 -30.92 -5.38
CA PRO A 260 -8.34 -30.78 -5.46
C PRO A 260 -7.92 -29.83 -6.62
N SER A 261 -6.65 -29.47 -6.68
CA SER A 261 -6.12 -28.59 -7.74
C SER A 261 -6.25 -29.18 -9.14
N PHE A 262 -6.37 -30.48 -9.28
CA PHE A 262 -6.55 -31.17 -10.54
C PHE A 262 -7.60 -32.27 -10.43
N ASP A 263 -8.56 -32.30 -11.35
CA ASP A 263 -9.54 -33.39 -11.48
C ASP A 263 -9.01 -34.44 -12.46
N TYR A 264 -8.44 -35.51 -11.94
CA TYR A 264 -7.86 -36.58 -12.73
C TYR A 264 -8.88 -37.34 -13.59
N VAL A 265 -10.13 -37.40 -13.18
CA VAL A 265 -11.21 -38.07 -13.93
C VAL A 265 -11.57 -37.26 -15.18
N LYS A 266 -11.63 -35.94 -15.05
CA LYS A 266 -11.97 -35.00 -16.12
C LYS A 266 -10.76 -34.45 -16.85
N ASN A 267 -9.56 -34.76 -16.38
CA ASN A 267 -8.27 -34.32 -16.93
C ASN A 267 -8.14 -32.79 -17.11
N PHE A 268 -8.55 -32.01 -16.10
CA PHE A 268 -8.41 -30.55 -16.06
C PHE A 268 -8.45 -29.96 -14.65
N ALA A 269 -7.98 -28.73 -14.52
CA ALA A 269 -8.06 -27.97 -13.28
C ALA A 269 -9.48 -27.42 -13.05
N PRO A 270 -10.08 -27.67 -11.85
CA PRO A 270 -11.43 -27.21 -11.52
C PRO A 270 -11.52 -25.74 -11.12
N TYR A 271 -10.41 -24.98 -11.14
CA TYR A 271 -10.35 -23.60 -10.73
C TYR A 271 -9.91 -22.67 -11.87
N HIS A 272 -10.44 -21.44 -11.85
CA HIS A 272 -9.86 -20.31 -12.55
C HIS A 272 -8.67 -19.81 -11.72
N ALA A 273 -7.47 -19.82 -12.30
CA ALA A 273 -6.28 -19.30 -11.66
C ALA A 273 -5.98 -17.87 -12.14
N ALA A 274 -5.38 -17.07 -11.24
CA ALA A 274 -4.90 -15.72 -11.51
C ALA A 274 -3.54 -15.52 -10.84
N TRP A 275 -3.00 -14.31 -10.90
CA TRP A 275 -1.91 -13.89 -10.02
C TRP A 275 -2.38 -13.93 -8.56
N TRP A 276 -1.46 -14.12 -7.64
CA TRP A 276 -1.75 -14.00 -6.22
C TRP A 276 -2.32 -12.60 -5.96
N GLY A 277 -3.40 -12.49 -5.21
CA GLY A 277 -4.11 -11.23 -5.02
C GLY A 277 -4.93 -10.73 -6.22
N GLY A 278 -4.91 -11.44 -7.37
CA GLY A 278 -5.51 -10.96 -8.63
C GLY A 278 -6.88 -11.54 -9.00
N ASN A 279 -7.43 -12.52 -8.25
CA ASN A 279 -8.69 -13.18 -8.58
C ASN A 279 -9.86 -12.64 -7.74
N PHE A 280 -10.69 -11.80 -8.36
CA PHE A 280 -11.88 -11.21 -7.73
C PHE A 280 -13.20 -11.84 -8.20
N ARG A 281 -13.16 -13.00 -8.88
CA ARG A 281 -14.40 -13.65 -9.35
C ARG A 281 -15.42 -13.84 -8.24
N GLY A 282 -14.97 -14.07 -7.01
CA GLY A 282 -15.80 -14.20 -5.83
C GLY A 282 -16.59 -12.95 -5.43
N VAL A 283 -16.22 -11.76 -5.90
CA VAL A 283 -16.92 -10.50 -5.59
C VAL A 283 -18.36 -10.50 -6.17
N ARG A 284 -18.57 -11.14 -7.31
CA ARG A 284 -19.92 -11.23 -7.93
C ARG A 284 -20.89 -12.04 -7.07
N ASP A 285 -20.41 -13.13 -6.47
CA ASP A 285 -21.23 -14.03 -5.67
C ASP A 285 -21.28 -13.61 -4.20
N TYR A 286 -20.16 -13.12 -3.69
CA TYR A 286 -19.93 -12.80 -2.28
C TYR A 286 -19.20 -11.46 -2.16
N PRO A 287 -19.84 -10.32 -2.44
CA PRO A 287 -19.22 -9.00 -2.32
C PRO A 287 -18.77 -8.70 -0.89
N ILE A 288 -17.75 -7.89 -0.74
CA ILE A 288 -17.32 -7.39 0.58
C ILE A 288 -18.37 -6.41 1.11
N ASP A 289 -18.75 -6.60 2.36
CA ASP A 289 -19.68 -5.72 3.08
C ASP A 289 -18.99 -5.03 4.26
N LEU A 290 -18.65 -3.76 4.11
CA LEU A 290 -18.13 -2.91 5.19
C LEU A 290 -19.24 -2.18 5.96
N GLY A 291 -20.51 -2.49 5.73
CA GLY A 291 -21.66 -1.89 6.40
C GLY A 291 -21.69 -0.36 6.24
N LYS A 292 -21.73 0.36 7.36
CA LYS A 292 -21.74 1.83 7.35
C LYS A 292 -20.48 2.48 6.77
N TYR A 293 -19.40 1.72 6.60
CA TYR A 293 -18.12 2.18 6.09
C TYR A 293 -17.90 1.78 4.61
N LYS A 294 -18.94 1.50 3.85
CA LYS A 294 -18.87 1.11 2.43
C LYS A 294 -18.07 2.11 1.56
N SER A 295 -18.03 3.39 1.96
CA SER A 295 -17.26 4.44 1.30
C SER A 295 -15.74 4.36 1.53
N GLN A 296 -15.26 3.35 2.23
CA GLN A 296 -13.83 3.12 2.46
C GLN A 296 -13.29 1.91 1.71
N LEU A 297 -14.12 1.20 0.92
CA LEU A 297 -13.73 0.01 0.17
C LEU A 297 -13.04 0.35 -1.14
N VAL A 298 -11.84 -0.22 -1.33
CA VAL A 298 -11.10 -0.24 -2.61
C VAL A 298 -10.63 -1.67 -2.86
N TYR A 299 -10.84 -2.20 -4.06
CA TYR A 299 -10.25 -3.49 -4.42
C TYR A 299 -8.87 -3.29 -5.02
N SER A 300 -7.91 -4.14 -4.61
CA SER A 300 -6.48 -3.96 -4.91
C SER A 300 -5.91 -5.19 -5.63
N PRO A 301 -6.12 -5.35 -6.95
CA PRO A 301 -5.51 -6.44 -7.69
C PRO A 301 -3.98 -6.26 -7.81
N HIS A 302 -3.27 -7.39 -7.90
CA HIS A 302 -1.88 -7.46 -8.34
C HIS A 302 -1.84 -8.06 -9.75
N ASP A 303 -0.93 -7.57 -10.59
CA ASP A 303 -0.75 -8.05 -11.96
C ASP A 303 0.72 -8.02 -12.37
N TYR A 304 1.20 -9.12 -12.96
CA TYR A 304 2.59 -9.27 -13.35
C TYR A 304 2.73 -9.80 -14.77
N GLY A 305 3.92 -9.62 -15.32
CA GLY A 305 4.24 -10.02 -16.68
C GLY A 305 4.87 -11.40 -16.81
N PRO A 306 5.11 -11.83 -18.05
CA PRO A 306 5.60 -13.19 -18.36
C PRO A 306 6.99 -13.50 -17.82
N LEU A 307 7.79 -12.52 -17.43
CA LEU A 307 9.09 -12.76 -16.79
C LEU A 307 8.97 -13.19 -15.33
N VAL A 308 7.89 -12.81 -14.64
CA VAL A 308 7.61 -13.31 -13.28
C VAL A 308 7.09 -14.73 -13.36
N TYR A 309 6.11 -14.98 -14.23
CA TYR A 309 5.65 -16.34 -14.52
C TYR A 309 4.93 -16.39 -15.89
N ALA A 310 5.21 -17.44 -16.66
CA ALA A 310 4.61 -17.66 -18.00
C ALA A 310 3.15 -18.14 -17.87
N GLN A 311 2.24 -17.21 -17.64
CA GLN A 311 0.81 -17.48 -17.57
C GLN A 311 0.22 -17.81 -18.95
N PRO A 312 -0.88 -18.59 -19.05
CA PRO A 312 -1.46 -19.03 -20.32
C PRO A 312 -1.90 -17.91 -21.26
N TRP A 313 -2.22 -16.73 -20.75
CA TRP A 313 -2.65 -15.56 -21.54
C TRP A 313 -1.49 -14.80 -22.21
N PHE A 314 -0.22 -15.17 -21.91
CA PHE A 314 0.97 -14.60 -22.55
C PHE A 314 1.44 -15.44 -23.74
N TYR A 315 0.54 -15.79 -24.63
CA TYR A 315 0.89 -16.51 -25.86
C TYR A 315 1.50 -15.59 -26.93
N ASP A 316 2.12 -16.17 -27.96
CA ASP A 316 2.73 -15.39 -29.03
C ASP A 316 1.69 -14.48 -29.69
N GLY A 317 1.99 -13.17 -29.76
CA GLY A 317 1.15 -12.19 -30.39
C GLY A 317 0.01 -11.67 -29.51
N PHE A 318 0.00 -11.93 -28.17
CA PHE A 318 -1.00 -11.34 -27.28
C PHE A 318 -1.05 -9.81 -27.43
N THR A 319 -2.22 -9.22 -27.23
CA THR A 319 -2.51 -7.79 -27.33
C THR A 319 -3.17 -7.29 -26.07
N GLN A 320 -3.32 -5.97 -25.91
CA GLN A 320 -4.11 -5.41 -24.79
C GLN A 320 -5.53 -5.96 -24.77
N GLU A 321 -6.18 -6.04 -25.95
CA GLU A 321 -7.53 -6.58 -26.09
C GLU A 321 -7.59 -8.06 -25.68
N SER A 322 -6.62 -8.88 -26.10
CA SER A 322 -6.59 -10.28 -25.68
C SER A 322 -6.33 -10.45 -24.20
N LEU A 323 -5.45 -9.64 -23.57
CA LEU A 323 -5.26 -9.66 -22.12
C LEU A 323 -6.54 -9.25 -21.37
N LEU A 324 -7.26 -8.26 -21.92
CA LEU A 324 -8.53 -7.83 -21.36
C LEU A 324 -9.57 -8.96 -21.42
N ASP A 325 -9.70 -9.65 -22.55
CA ASP A 325 -10.71 -10.69 -22.75
C ASP A 325 -10.35 -12.02 -22.09
N ASP A 326 -9.08 -12.42 -22.14
CA ASP A 326 -8.63 -13.73 -21.64
C ASP A 326 -8.33 -13.74 -20.13
N TYR A 327 -8.05 -12.55 -19.54
CA TYR A 327 -7.62 -12.49 -18.17
C TYR A 327 -8.21 -11.32 -17.36
N TRP A 328 -7.96 -10.04 -17.72
CA TRP A 328 -8.24 -8.91 -16.84
C TRP A 328 -9.71 -8.74 -16.53
N ARG A 329 -10.60 -8.79 -17.56
CA ARG A 329 -12.04 -8.53 -17.39
C ARG A 329 -12.67 -9.47 -16.38
N ASP A 330 -12.42 -10.76 -16.51
CA ASP A 330 -13.04 -11.77 -15.67
C ASP A 330 -12.50 -11.82 -14.25
N ASN A 331 -11.20 -11.41 -14.06
CA ASN A 331 -10.57 -11.53 -12.77
C ASN A 331 -10.69 -10.26 -11.93
N TRP A 332 -10.57 -9.06 -12.49
CA TRP A 332 -10.64 -7.82 -11.71
C TRP A 332 -11.18 -6.60 -12.46
N PHE A 333 -11.01 -6.49 -13.78
CA PHE A 333 -11.40 -5.26 -14.50
C PHE A 333 -12.91 -5.05 -14.57
N PHE A 334 -13.72 -6.11 -14.47
CA PHE A 334 -15.19 -5.98 -14.35
C PHE A 334 -15.64 -5.07 -13.20
N ILE A 335 -14.85 -5.01 -12.11
CA ILE A 335 -15.14 -4.14 -10.96
C ILE A 335 -15.17 -2.67 -11.39
N CYS A 336 -14.24 -2.28 -12.28
CA CYS A 336 -14.20 -0.96 -12.89
C CYS A 336 -15.32 -0.76 -13.92
N GLU A 337 -15.50 -1.71 -14.86
CA GLU A 337 -16.54 -1.63 -15.91
C GLU A 337 -17.95 -1.53 -15.33
N GLU A 338 -18.24 -2.31 -14.28
CA GLU A 338 -19.53 -2.35 -13.61
C GLU A 338 -19.67 -1.30 -12.50
N LYS A 339 -18.63 -0.51 -12.24
CA LYS A 339 -18.56 0.54 -11.18
C LYS A 339 -18.94 0.02 -9.79
N ILE A 340 -18.44 -1.16 -9.44
CA ILE A 340 -18.69 -1.80 -8.14
C ILE A 340 -17.97 -1.05 -7.03
N ALA A 341 -16.68 -0.76 -7.23
CA ALA A 341 -15.80 0.01 -6.34
C ALA A 341 -14.59 0.52 -7.15
N PRO A 342 -13.79 1.47 -6.61
CA PRO A 342 -12.52 1.82 -7.23
C PRO A 342 -11.54 0.65 -7.22
N LEU A 343 -10.64 0.64 -8.21
CA LEU A 343 -9.47 -0.24 -8.25
C LEU A 343 -8.20 0.54 -7.93
N LEU A 344 -7.31 -0.09 -7.15
CA LEU A 344 -5.92 0.32 -7.01
C LEU A 344 -5.06 -0.91 -7.29
N ILE A 345 -4.33 -0.94 -8.41
CA ILE A 345 -3.38 -2.02 -8.68
C ILE A 345 -2.20 -1.87 -7.72
N GLY A 346 -2.20 -2.71 -6.66
CA GLY A 346 -1.26 -2.59 -5.53
C GLY A 346 0.17 -2.93 -5.93
N GLU A 347 0.32 -3.87 -6.86
CA GLU A 347 1.60 -4.25 -7.42
C GLU A 347 1.50 -4.49 -8.92
N TRP A 348 2.39 -3.87 -9.66
CA TRP A 348 2.67 -4.09 -11.08
C TRP A 348 4.07 -3.59 -11.38
N GLY A 349 4.85 -4.36 -12.12
CA GLY A 349 6.24 -4.01 -12.37
C GLY A 349 7.00 -5.12 -13.06
N GLY A 350 8.23 -4.85 -13.45
CA GLY A 350 9.06 -5.85 -14.12
C GLY A 350 10.27 -5.27 -14.82
N PHE A 351 11.09 -6.16 -15.38
CA PHE A 351 12.19 -5.79 -16.23
C PHE A 351 11.72 -5.34 -17.62
N LEU A 352 12.42 -4.37 -18.21
CA LEU A 352 12.30 -4.05 -19.62
C LEU A 352 13.15 -5.06 -20.41
N ASP A 353 12.48 -5.88 -21.22
CA ASP A 353 13.13 -6.93 -22.01
C ASP A 353 13.14 -6.66 -23.52
N GLY A 354 12.62 -5.50 -23.94
CA GLY A 354 12.39 -5.19 -25.35
C GLY A 354 11.41 -6.16 -26.03
N GLY A 355 10.63 -6.92 -25.25
CA GLY A 355 9.81 -8.02 -25.69
C GLY A 355 8.48 -8.15 -24.95
N PRO A 356 8.01 -9.38 -24.66
CA PRO A 356 6.69 -9.63 -24.10
C PRO A 356 6.43 -8.98 -22.75
N ASN A 357 7.44 -8.86 -21.89
CA ASN A 357 7.25 -8.25 -20.55
C ASN A 357 7.06 -6.74 -20.64
N GLU A 358 7.88 -6.06 -21.42
CA GLU A 358 7.71 -4.61 -21.65
C GLU A 358 6.41 -4.30 -22.38
N LYS A 359 5.99 -5.18 -23.29
CA LYS A 359 4.71 -5.09 -23.98
C LYS A 359 3.53 -5.17 -22.99
N TRP A 360 3.56 -6.13 -22.07
CA TRP A 360 2.56 -6.23 -21.02
C TRP A 360 2.56 -4.98 -20.11
N LEU A 361 3.74 -4.53 -19.63
CA LEU A 361 3.87 -3.29 -18.84
C LEU A 361 3.22 -2.10 -19.54
N THR A 362 3.47 -1.96 -20.84
CA THR A 362 2.90 -0.88 -21.66
C THR A 362 1.38 -0.98 -21.72
N TYR A 363 0.83 -2.17 -21.99
CA TYR A 363 -0.61 -2.37 -22.10
C TYR A 363 -1.35 -2.15 -20.77
N LEU A 364 -0.77 -2.62 -19.66
CA LEU A 364 -1.38 -2.40 -18.36
C LEU A 364 -1.33 -0.92 -17.95
N ARG A 365 -0.18 -0.24 -18.19
CA ARG A 365 -0.07 1.21 -18.00
C ARG A 365 -1.14 1.97 -18.79
N ASP A 366 -1.31 1.66 -20.06
CA ASP A 366 -2.25 2.35 -20.93
C ASP A 366 -3.71 2.12 -20.48
N LEU A 367 -4.05 0.88 -20.06
CA LEU A 367 -5.35 0.57 -19.47
C LEU A 367 -5.62 1.39 -18.21
N MET A 368 -4.61 1.55 -17.33
CA MET A 368 -4.75 2.37 -16.12
C MET A 368 -4.96 3.84 -16.43
N ILE A 369 -4.25 4.39 -17.41
CA ILE A 369 -4.41 5.78 -17.86
C ILE A 369 -5.80 5.99 -18.42
N GLU A 370 -6.24 5.12 -19.32
CA GLU A 370 -7.55 5.23 -20.00
C GLU A 370 -8.74 5.20 -19.03
N ASN A 371 -8.61 4.46 -17.93
CA ASN A 371 -9.70 4.23 -16.98
C ASN A 371 -9.47 4.92 -15.63
N HIS A 372 -8.43 5.74 -15.48
CA HIS A 372 -8.04 6.38 -14.21
C HIS A 372 -7.92 5.40 -13.04
N ILE A 373 -7.39 4.21 -13.29
CA ILE A 373 -7.16 3.20 -12.25
C ILE A 373 -5.97 3.64 -11.39
N HIS A 374 -6.16 3.68 -10.08
CA HIS A 374 -5.09 3.96 -9.12
C HIS A 374 -4.06 2.84 -9.12
N HIS A 375 -2.80 3.16 -8.77
CA HIS A 375 -1.76 2.14 -8.77
C HIS A 375 -0.57 2.49 -7.88
N THR A 376 0.18 1.44 -7.47
CA THR A 376 1.50 1.55 -6.86
C THR A 376 2.47 0.61 -7.59
N PHE A 377 3.51 1.17 -8.21
CA PHE A 377 4.48 0.41 -9.00
C PHE A 377 5.35 -0.48 -8.09
N TRP A 378 5.54 -1.74 -8.43
CA TRP A 378 6.46 -2.65 -7.76
C TRP A 378 7.79 -2.70 -8.51
N CYS A 379 8.90 -2.12 -7.98
CA CYS A 379 9.01 -1.35 -6.76
C CYS A 379 10.17 -0.34 -6.88
N PHE A 380 10.45 0.42 -5.84
CA PHE A 380 11.65 1.26 -5.76
C PHE A 380 12.93 0.42 -5.66
N ASN A 381 12.90 -0.66 -4.92
CA ASN A 381 14.03 -1.52 -4.56
C ASN A 381 14.70 -2.21 -5.75
N GLU A 382 16.02 -2.02 -5.95
CA GLU A 382 16.76 -2.77 -6.97
C GLU A 382 16.93 -4.26 -6.68
N ASN A 383 16.77 -4.67 -5.43
CA ASN A 383 16.93 -6.05 -4.98
C ASN A 383 15.66 -6.91 -5.06
N SER A 384 14.63 -6.46 -5.76
CA SER A 384 13.52 -7.33 -6.16
C SER A 384 13.98 -8.25 -7.29
N VAL A 385 14.09 -9.55 -6.98
CA VAL A 385 14.83 -10.51 -7.82
C VAL A 385 14.15 -10.77 -9.16
N ASP A 386 12.84 -10.83 -9.18
CA ASP A 386 12.00 -11.21 -10.34
C ASP A 386 11.44 -10.02 -11.12
N THR A 387 11.49 -8.81 -10.59
CA THR A 387 11.00 -7.59 -11.24
C THR A 387 12.06 -6.52 -11.43
N GLY A 388 13.14 -6.56 -10.64
CA GLY A 388 14.05 -5.43 -10.47
C GLY A 388 13.31 -4.23 -9.86
N GLY A 389 14.01 -3.11 -9.73
CA GLY A 389 13.44 -1.88 -9.15
C GLY A 389 13.43 -0.72 -10.11
N MET A 390 12.97 0.43 -9.59
CA MET A 390 13.06 1.72 -10.24
C MET A 390 14.46 2.32 -10.10
N VAL A 391 15.28 1.80 -9.19
CA VAL A 391 16.69 2.19 -9.00
C VAL A 391 17.62 1.01 -9.23
N MET A 392 18.89 1.32 -9.48
CA MET A 392 19.95 0.36 -9.81
C MET A 392 21.31 0.80 -9.28
N GLY A 393 22.30 -0.13 -9.32
CA GLY A 393 23.69 0.16 -9.00
C GLY A 393 23.94 0.46 -7.54
N GLY A 394 23.36 -0.30 -6.62
CA GLY A 394 23.42 -0.08 -5.18
C GLY A 394 22.51 1.07 -4.76
N PHE A 395 21.31 1.15 -5.31
CA PHE A 395 20.36 2.25 -5.14
C PHE A 395 20.87 3.61 -5.63
N ALA A 396 21.98 3.64 -6.38
CA ALA A 396 22.71 4.86 -6.66
C ALA A 396 22.07 5.75 -7.74
N LYS A 397 21.28 5.17 -8.63
CA LYS A 397 20.69 5.90 -9.77
C LYS A 397 19.35 5.31 -10.18
N TRP A 398 18.51 6.14 -10.77
CA TRP A 398 17.24 5.73 -11.38
C TRP A 398 17.47 4.95 -12.67
N ASP A 399 16.57 4.00 -12.93
CA ASP A 399 16.39 3.37 -14.24
C ASP A 399 15.52 4.31 -15.09
N GLU A 400 16.19 5.20 -15.84
CA GLU A 400 15.53 6.26 -16.60
C GLU A 400 14.62 5.70 -17.71
N GLU A 401 14.95 4.54 -18.29
CA GLU A 401 14.11 3.89 -19.31
C GLU A 401 12.82 3.39 -18.69
N LYS A 402 12.92 2.69 -17.55
CA LYS A 402 11.76 2.20 -16.80
C LYS A 402 10.92 3.37 -16.28
N TYR A 403 11.55 4.40 -15.75
CA TYR A 403 10.84 5.61 -15.32
C TYR A 403 10.12 6.29 -16.49
N ALA A 404 10.74 6.40 -17.66
CA ALA A 404 10.10 6.97 -18.84
C ALA A 404 8.85 6.18 -19.29
N LEU A 405 8.84 4.86 -19.10
CA LEU A 405 7.66 4.04 -19.34
C LEU A 405 6.55 4.31 -18.31
N VAL A 406 6.89 4.46 -17.03
CA VAL A 406 5.92 4.63 -15.93
C VAL A 406 5.40 6.06 -15.84
N LYS A 407 6.23 7.06 -16.09
CA LYS A 407 5.93 8.50 -15.92
C LYS A 407 4.59 8.96 -16.51
N PRO A 408 4.11 8.50 -17.68
CA PRO A 408 2.81 8.88 -18.22
C PRO A 408 1.61 8.48 -17.34
N SER A 409 1.74 7.46 -16.48
CA SER A 409 0.70 7.04 -15.55
C SER A 409 0.72 7.78 -14.21
N LEU A 410 1.69 8.69 -13.99
CA LEU A 410 1.72 9.52 -12.79
C LEU A 410 0.79 10.72 -12.94
N TRP A 411 0.13 11.11 -11.85
CA TRP A 411 -0.83 12.21 -11.88
C TRP A 411 -0.16 13.56 -12.16
N GLN A 412 -0.51 14.18 -13.28
CA GLN A 412 0.07 15.42 -13.76
C GLN A 412 -1.01 16.36 -14.27
N ASP A 413 -0.79 17.68 -14.13
CA ASP A 413 -1.59 18.70 -14.78
C ASP A 413 -1.22 18.85 -16.27
N SER A 414 -1.94 19.73 -16.99
CA SER A 414 -1.69 20.00 -18.40
C SER A 414 -0.32 20.64 -18.69
N ALA A 415 0.37 21.16 -17.67
CA ALA A 415 1.73 21.71 -17.76
C ALA A 415 2.81 20.68 -17.39
N GLY A 416 2.40 19.43 -17.04
CA GLY A 416 3.29 18.35 -16.64
C GLY A 416 3.80 18.47 -15.20
N LYS A 417 3.14 19.24 -14.34
CA LYS A 417 3.44 19.28 -12.91
C LYS A 417 2.75 18.14 -12.20
N PHE A 418 3.48 17.42 -11.34
CA PHE A 418 2.94 16.34 -10.54
C PHE A 418 2.00 16.87 -9.44
N ILE A 419 0.93 16.12 -9.17
CA ILE A 419 -0.13 16.53 -8.25
C ILE A 419 -0.05 15.70 -6.98
N SER A 420 0.10 16.38 -5.83
CA SER A 420 0.05 15.76 -4.51
C SER A 420 -1.37 15.35 -4.14
N LEU A 421 -1.50 14.43 -3.20
CA LEU A 421 -2.75 14.13 -2.49
C LEU A 421 -2.94 15.05 -1.27
N ASP A 422 -1.95 15.88 -0.94
CA ASP A 422 -1.99 16.86 0.16
C ASP A 422 -2.52 18.20 -0.34
N HIS A 423 -3.51 18.78 0.36
CA HIS A 423 -4.13 20.05 -0.05
C HIS A 423 -3.20 21.26 0.09
N LYS A 424 -2.17 21.18 0.93
CA LYS A 424 -1.28 22.31 1.21
C LYS A 424 0.13 22.13 0.65
N ARG A 425 0.60 20.87 0.54
CA ARG A 425 1.98 20.54 0.21
C ARG A 425 2.08 19.99 -1.21
N PRO A 426 2.95 20.54 -2.05
CA PRO A 426 3.25 19.95 -3.35
C PRO A 426 4.01 18.64 -3.19
N VAL A 427 3.90 17.72 -4.15
CA VAL A 427 4.75 16.55 -4.22
C VAL A 427 6.10 16.93 -4.83
N GLY A 428 7.17 16.75 -4.06
CA GLY A 428 8.51 17.12 -4.48
C GLY A 428 8.67 18.60 -4.86
N LYS A 429 9.82 18.92 -5.44
CA LYS A 429 10.19 20.32 -5.76
C LYS A 429 9.45 20.95 -6.94
N ASN A 430 8.93 20.13 -7.87
CA ASN A 430 8.31 20.56 -9.11
C ASN A 430 6.80 20.27 -9.19
N GLY A 431 6.23 19.77 -8.11
CA GLY A 431 4.81 19.44 -8.04
C GLY A 431 3.93 20.62 -7.64
N ILE A 432 2.66 20.33 -7.49
CA ILE A 432 1.64 21.24 -6.94
C ILE A 432 0.84 20.51 -5.88
N SER A 433 0.26 21.26 -4.95
CA SER A 433 -0.66 20.70 -3.95
C SER A 433 -2.02 20.38 -4.57
N LEU A 434 -2.78 19.47 -3.93
CA LEU A 434 -4.16 19.19 -4.35
C LEU A 434 -5.03 20.43 -4.31
N GLY A 435 -4.85 21.27 -3.26
CA GLY A 435 -5.59 22.53 -3.12
C GLY A 435 -5.28 23.53 -4.23
N ASP A 436 -4.04 23.58 -4.76
CA ASP A 436 -3.70 24.45 -5.89
C ASP A 436 -4.21 23.91 -7.22
N TYR A 437 -4.26 22.58 -7.37
CA TYR A 437 -4.78 21.94 -8.58
C TYR A 437 -6.28 22.20 -8.79
N TYR A 438 -7.07 22.28 -7.72
CA TYR A 438 -8.52 22.47 -7.78
C TYR A 438 -8.98 23.93 -7.55
N LYS A 439 -8.06 24.91 -7.55
CA LYS A 439 -8.40 26.35 -7.53
C LYS A 439 -8.86 26.85 -8.89
#